data_525dd4c64ae0f698fc43945e7592ac09
#
_entry.id   525dd4c64ae0f698fc43945e7592ac09
#
_cell.length_a   1.000
_cell.length_b   1.000
_cell.length_c   1.000
_cell.angle_alpha   90.00
_cell.angle_beta   90.00
_cell.angle_gamma   90.00
#
_symmetry.space_group_name_H-M   'P 1'
#
loop_
_entity.id
_entity.type
_entity.pdbx_description
1 polymer ?
#
loop_
_entity_poly.entity_id
_entity_poly.type
_entity_poly.pdbx_seq_one_letter_code
_entity_poly.pdbx_strand_id
1 'polypeptide(L)'
;DLVAGVQGFTGPANRGGVGSFGFYEGANWGAPVGCLPWEIGSQFGARWTQSHFGGSDFSDAIRDQVFVTGGLFRRADWGLQGGVVIDYLRDQWYFDNELVQLRGEVSWINPCAHEFGFRFATNIQDSLSVSSVDRVDLVEEWKTTDLYTFFYRRSFEDCGATGSLFVGFSGSSDAVIGANADVPLSERWALRTGFTYLIPEETSPGQGYLEESWNVSTGLVFYPGCRTARGKDYNHPLFNVADNGSMLIDRK
;
A
#
# COMPACT_ATOMS: atom_id res chain seq x y z
N ASP A 1 9.24 -12.89 -0.87
CA ASP A 1 8.86 -12.78 -2.27
C ASP A 1 9.65 -11.64 -2.93
N LEU A 2 9.77 -11.71 -4.26
CA LEU A 2 10.26 -10.64 -5.12
C LEU A 2 9.13 -10.25 -6.05
N VAL A 3 8.93 -8.97 -6.28
CA VAL A 3 7.84 -8.49 -7.13
C VAL A 3 8.36 -7.49 -8.15
N ALA A 4 7.82 -7.54 -9.37
CA ALA A 4 8.00 -6.51 -10.38
C ALA A 4 6.69 -6.30 -11.13
N GLY A 5 6.36 -5.05 -11.44
CA GLY A 5 5.07 -4.73 -12.05
C GLY A 5 4.93 -3.30 -12.52
N VAL A 6 3.71 -2.96 -12.84
CA VAL A 6 3.30 -1.63 -13.28
C VAL A 6 2.21 -1.07 -12.37
N GLN A 7 2.16 0.24 -12.25
CA GLN A 7 1.10 0.93 -11.51
C GLN A 7 0.71 2.24 -12.19
N GLY A 8 -0.56 2.57 -12.04
CA GLY A 8 -1.09 3.89 -12.31
C GLY A 8 -1.69 4.45 -11.03
N PHE A 9 -1.47 5.72 -10.73
CA PHE A 9 -2.02 6.36 -9.54
C PHE A 9 -2.16 7.87 -9.73
N THR A 10 -3.03 8.46 -8.93
CA THR A 10 -3.12 9.91 -8.77
C THR A 10 -3.36 10.24 -7.29
N GLY A 11 -3.12 11.47 -6.94
CA GLY A 11 -3.36 12.01 -5.61
C GLY A 11 -2.88 13.45 -5.50
N PRO A 12 -3.04 14.09 -4.34
CA PRO A 12 -2.68 15.50 -4.10
C PRO A 12 -1.23 15.86 -4.43
N ALA A 13 -0.30 14.90 -4.31
CA ALA A 13 1.09 15.09 -4.70
C ALA A 13 1.28 15.19 -6.24
N ASN A 14 0.25 14.86 -7.03
CA ASN A 14 0.25 15.00 -8.47
C ASN A 14 -0.35 16.36 -8.84
N ARG A 15 0.47 17.33 -9.16
CA ARG A 15 -0.01 18.65 -9.59
C ARG A 15 -0.85 18.56 -10.85
N GLY A 16 -1.92 19.36 -10.90
CA GLY A 16 -2.80 19.47 -12.07
C GLY A 16 -3.70 18.26 -12.32
N GLY A 17 -3.85 17.34 -11.35
CA GLY A 17 -4.70 16.16 -11.48
C GLY A 17 -4.20 15.13 -12.50
N VAL A 18 -2.94 15.23 -12.94
CA VAL A 18 -2.34 14.31 -13.91
C VAL A 18 -2.03 12.99 -13.21
N GLY A 19 -2.51 11.87 -13.77
CA GLY A 19 -2.17 10.54 -13.28
C GLY A 19 -0.70 10.21 -13.51
N SER A 20 -0.10 9.49 -12.56
CA SER A 20 1.24 8.90 -12.69
C SER A 20 1.13 7.48 -13.22
N PHE A 21 1.96 7.11 -14.16
CA PHE A 21 2.15 5.73 -14.59
C PHE A 21 3.62 5.35 -14.47
N GLY A 22 3.89 4.15 -13.99
CA GLY A 22 5.27 3.72 -13.82
C GLY A 22 5.43 2.25 -13.51
N PHE A 23 6.68 1.87 -13.31
CA PHE A 23 7.11 0.53 -12.95
C PHE A 23 7.48 0.48 -11.48
N TYR A 24 7.36 -0.69 -10.91
CA TYR A 24 7.85 -0.94 -9.57
C TYR A 24 8.53 -2.30 -9.46
N GLU A 25 9.45 -2.39 -8.55
CA GLU A 25 10.09 -3.61 -8.11
C GLU A 25 10.24 -3.62 -6.59
N GLY A 26 10.31 -4.80 -6.00
CA GLY A 26 10.42 -4.90 -4.55
C GLY A 26 10.69 -6.30 -4.07
N ALA A 27 10.98 -6.37 -2.76
CA ALA A 27 11.15 -7.60 -2.03
C ALA A 27 10.42 -7.51 -0.69
N ASN A 28 9.83 -8.62 -0.27
CA ASN A 28 9.17 -8.72 1.03
C ASN A 28 9.53 -10.05 1.69
N TRP A 29 9.96 -9.97 2.92
CA TRP A 29 10.47 -11.09 3.68
C TRP A 29 9.72 -11.25 4.99
N GLY A 30 9.32 -12.47 5.31
CA GLY A 30 8.79 -12.87 6.60
C GLY A 30 9.63 -13.93 7.25
N ALA A 31 9.68 -13.94 8.57
CA ALA A 31 10.34 -14.97 9.34
C ALA A 31 9.63 -15.18 10.69
N PRO A 32 9.57 -16.43 11.21
CA PRO A 32 9.05 -16.68 12.55
C PRO A 32 9.99 -16.09 13.60
N VAL A 33 9.44 -15.49 14.64
CA VAL A 33 10.19 -15.02 15.82
C VAL A 33 10.12 -16.10 16.87
N GLY A 34 11.09 -17.01 16.85
CA GLY A 34 11.07 -18.30 17.57
C GLY A 34 11.11 -18.23 19.11
N CYS A 35 11.22 -17.06 19.71
CA CYS A 35 11.25 -16.89 21.17
C CYS A 35 10.00 -16.21 21.76
N LEU A 36 9.02 -15.84 20.91
CA LEU A 36 7.80 -15.21 21.39
C LEU A 36 6.65 -16.22 21.51
N PRO A 37 5.81 -16.14 22.55
CA PRO A 37 4.58 -16.92 22.62
C PRO A 37 3.63 -16.49 21.47
N TRP A 38 2.69 -17.38 21.12
CA TRP A 38 1.62 -17.11 20.12
C TRP A 38 2.05 -17.07 18.67
N GLU A 39 3.18 -17.73 18.32
CA GLU A 39 3.58 -17.87 16.92
C GLU A 39 3.60 -16.52 16.16
N ILE A 40 4.42 -15.60 16.64
CA ILE A 40 4.59 -14.29 16.02
C ILE A 40 5.66 -14.38 14.94
N GLY A 41 5.38 -13.77 13.80
CA GLY A 41 6.34 -13.51 12.73
C GLY A 41 6.77 -12.05 12.68
N SER A 42 7.95 -11.81 12.14
CA SER A 42 8.42 -10.50 11.75
C SER A 42 8.44 -10.40 10.22
N GLN A 43 8.25 -9.18 9.73
CA GLN A 43 8.41 -8.89 8.30
C GLN A 43 9.25 -7.65 8.07
N PHE A 44 9.92 -7.66 6.93
CA PHE A 44 10.63 -6.51 6.38
C PHE A 44 10.58 -6.56 4.86
N GLY A 45 10.31 -5.43 4.24
CA GLY A 45 10.27 -5.32 2.79
C GLY A 45 10.57 -3.91 2.32
N ALA A 46 10.94 -3.84 1.04
CA ALA A 46 11.15 -2.58 0.35
C ALA A 46 10.58 -2.66 -1.07
N ARG A 47 10.10 -1.53 -1.57
CA ARG A 47 9.59 -1.35 -2.93
C ARG A 47 10.12 -0.04 -3.48
N TRP A 48 10.62 -0.10 -4.69
CA TRP A 48 11.03 1.05 -5.47
C TRP A 48 10.08 1.26 -6.63
N THR A 49 9.70 2.50 -6.89
CA THR A 49 8.77 2.85 -7.97
C THR A 49 9.33 4.02 -8.75
N GLN A 50 9.32 3.91 -10.07
CA GLN A 50 9.65 5.00 -10.99
C GLN A 50 8.45 5.29 -11.88
N SER A 51 8.09 6.56 -11.99
CA SER A 51 6.98 7.04 -12.81
C SER A 51 7.32 8.35 -13.51
N HIS A 52 6.46 8.79 -14.45
CA HIS A 52 6.68 10.00 -15.23
C HIS A 52 7.96 10.01 -16.07
N PHE A 53 8.23 8.93 -16.80
CA PHE A 53 9.41 8.82 -17.67
C PHE A 53 9.46 9.85 -18.80
N GLY A 54 8.33 10.43 -19.19
CA GLY A 54 8.22 11.50 -20.18
C GLY A 54 8.21 12.90 -19.59
N GLY A 55 8.43 13.03 -18.27
CA GLY A 55 8.25 14.30 -17.57
C GLY A 55 6.77 14.67 -17.39
N SER A 56 6.53 15.91 -17.04
CA SER A 56 5.21 16.52 -16.88
C SER A 56 5.23 17.97 -17.34
N ASP A 57 4.09 18.64 -17.37
CA ASP A 57 3.99 20.06 -17.73
C ASP A 57 4.85 21.00 -16.85
N PHE A 58 5.29 20.51 -15.67
CA PHE A 58 6.03 21.30 -14.70
C PHE A 58 7.47 20.84 -14.47
N SER A 59 7.87 19.65 -14.92
CA SER A 59 9.21 19.10 -14.74
C SER A 59 9.50 17.96 -15.68
N ASP A 60 10.72 17.93 -16.23
CA ASP A 60 11.26 16.79 -16.98
C ASP A 60 11.80 15.67 -16.07
N ALA A 61 11.70 15.85 -14.75
CA ALA A 61 12.22 14.89 -13.79
C ALA A 61 11.34 13.63 -13.71
N ILE A 62 11.98 12.48 -13.63
CA ILE A 62 11.36 11.20 -13.30
C ILE A 62 10.98 11.25 -11.81
N ARG A 63 9.80 10.73 -11.46
CA ARG A 63 9.39 10.57 -10.06
C ARG A 63 9.91 9.27 -9.52
N ASP A 64 10.69 9.34 -8.46
CA ASP A 64 11.25 8.21 -7.72
C ASP A 64 10.60 8.09 -6.36
N GLN A 65 10.11 6.88 -6.03
CA GLN A 65 9.52 6.59 -4.73
C GLN A 65 10.14 5.33 -4.13
N VAL A 66 10.52 5.39 -2.87
CA VAL A 66 11.01 4.24 -2.09
C VAL A 66 10.10 4.04 -0.91
N PHE A 67 9.47 2.87 -0.85
CA PHE A 67 8.68 2.42 0.28
C PHE A 67 9.44 1.35 1.06
N VAL A 68 9.42 1.46 2.40
CA VAL A 68 9.96 0.44 3.30
C VAL A 68 8.87 0.07 4.31
N THR A 69 8.67 -1.23 4.53
CA THR A 69 7.68 -1.75 5.48
C THR A 69 8.35 -2.71 6.44
N GLY A 70 8.15 -2.53 7.73
CA GLY A 70 8.66 -3.43 8.75
C GLY A 70 7.74 -3.57 9.94
N GLY A 71 7.63 -4.79 10.51
CA GLY A 71 6.78 -4.99 11.68
C GLY A 71 6.57 -6.44 12.08
N LEU A 72 5.54 -6.66 12.87
CA LEU A 72 5.21 -7.95 13.46
C LEU A 72 3.81 -8.38 13.06
N PHE A 73 3.63 -9.69 12.92
CA PHE A 73 2.34 -10.25 12.58
C PHE A 73 2.14 -11.65 13.19
N ARG A 74 0.91 -12.05 13.32
CA ARG A 74 0.47 -13.40 13.64
C ARG A 74 -0.36 -13.93 12.47
N ARG A 75 0.01 -15.10 11.98
CA ARG A 75 -0.83 -15.85 11.05
C ARG A 75 -1.59 -16.94 11.78
N ALA A 76 -2.80 -17.24 11.29
CA ALA A 76 -3.63 -18.29 11.80
C ALA A 76 -4.28 -19.04 10.63
N ASP A 77 -4.45 -20.35 10.77
CA ASP A 77 -5.23 -21.15 9.82
C ASP A 77 -6.73 -20.92 10.03
N TRP A 78 -7.12 -20.64 11.27
CA TRP A 78 -8.47 -20.26 11.68
C TRP A 78 -8.44 -19.39 12.95
N GLY A 79 -9.46 -18.58 13.15
CA GLY A 79 -9.57 -17.70 14.31
C GLY A 79 -8.88 -16.36 14.11
N LEU A 80 -8.32 -15.80 15.17
CA LEU A 80 -7.78 -14.44 15.20
C LEU A 80 -6.40 -14.37 14.51
N GLN A 81 -6.30 -13.52 13.51
CA GLN A 81 -5.07 -13.13 12.81
C GLN A 81 -4.89 -11.62 12.90
N GLY A 82 -3.67 -11.13 12.82
CA GLY A 82 -3.43 -9.69 12.78
C GLY A 82 -1.96 -9.33 12.87
N GLY A 83 -1.69 -8.04 12.76
CA GLY A 83 -0.33 -7.52 12.83
C GLY A 83 -0.29 -6.01 12.77
N VAL A 84 0.91 -5.49 12.92
CA VAL A 84 1.20 -4.05 12.86
C VAL A 84 2.55 -3.84 12.19
N VAL A 85 2.61 -2.85 11.30
CA VAL A 85 3.82 -2.46 10.59
C VAL A 85 3.97 -0.95 10.60
N ILE A 86 5.22 -0.51 10.48
CA ILE A 86 5.57 0.87 10.18
C ILE A 86 5.99 0.90 8.73
N ASP A 87 5.41 1.84 7.99
CA ASP A 87 5.75 2.13 6.61
C ASP A 87 6.46 3.47 6.53
N TYR A 88 7.53 3.51 5.76
CA TYR A 88 8.27 4.72 5.41
C TYR A 88 8.18 4.93 3.90
N LEU A 89 7.96 6.16 3.49
CA LEU A 89 7.99 6.60 2.09
C LEU A 89 8.97 7.76 1.95
N ARG A 90 9.86 7.65 0.96
CA ARG A 90 10.56 8.77 0.37
C ARG A 90 10.04 8.96 -1.06
N ASP A 91 9.49 10.13 -1.34
CA ASP A 91 8.92 10.51 -2.65
C ASP A 91 9.65 11.74 -3.19
N GLN A 92 10.42 11.53 -4.24
CA GLN A 92 11.23 12.57 -4.89
C GLN A 92 10.67 12.90 -6.26
N TRP A 93 10.16 14.12 -6.40
CA TRP A 93 9.69 14.66 -7.67
C TRP A 93 9.72 16.19 -7.65
N TYR A 94 8.56 16.86 -7.53
CA TYR A 94 8.48 18.31 -7.28
C TYR A 94 8.88 18.67 -5.86
N PHE A 95 8.57 17.76 -4.96
CA PHE A 95 8.87 17.81 -3.55
C PHE A 95 9.74 16.62 -3.17
N ASP A 96 10.60 16.77 -2.20
CA ASP A 96 11.31 15.66 -1.55
C ASP A 96 10.61 15.41 -0.20
N ASN A 97 9.71 14.42 -0.20
CA ASN A 97 8.87 14.10 0.94
C ASN A 97 9.37 12.84 1.65
N GLU A 98 9.44 12.92 2.97
CA GLU A 98 9.70 11.77 3.84
C GLU A 98 8.53 11.61 4.81
N LEU A 99 7.76 10.55 4.63
CA LEU A 99 6.53 10.28 5.35
C LEU A 99 6.60 8.95 6.08
N VAL A 100 5.96 8.88 7.25
CA VAL A 100 5.86 7.65 8.05
C VAL A 100 4.42 7.43 8.47
N GLN A 101 3.95 6.19 8.32
CA GLN A 101 2.64 5.76 8.84
C GLN A 101 2.75 4.49 9.68
N LEU A 102 1.80 4.30 10.58
CA LEU A 102 1.52 3.05 11.25
C LEU A 102 0.34 2.38 10.55
N ARG A 103 0.50 1.12 10.15
CA ARG A 103 -0.57 0.34 9.53
C ARG A 103 -0.80 -0.94 10.32
N GLY A 104 -2.06 -1.27 10.56
CA GLY A 104 -2.44 -2.48 11.27
C GLY A 104 -3.63 -3.19 10.65
N GLU A 105 -3.70 -4.49 10.91
CA GLU A 105 -4.80 -5.36 10.49
C GLU A 105 -5.15 -6.30 11.62
N VAL A 106 -6.44 -6.51 11.84
CA VAL A 106 -6.99 -7.55 12.69
C VAL A 106 -8.13 -8.23 11.96
N SER A 107 -8.15 -9.57 11.97
CA SER A 107 -9.16 -10.33 11.26
C SER A 107 -9.50 -11.64 11.94
N TRP A 108 -10.64 -12.19 11.56
CA TRP A 108 -11.10 -13.51 11.95
C TRP A 108 -11.26 -14.41 10.73
N ILE A 109 -10.51 -15.51 10.74
CA ILE A 109 -10.55 -16.53 9.69
C ILE A 109 -11.52 -17.62 10.09
N ASN A 110 -12.48 -17.90 9.20
CA ASN A 110 -13.43 -19.01 9.33
C ASN A 110 -12.84 -20.28 8.67
N PRO A 111 -13.11 -21.49 9.20
CA PRO A 111 -12.66 -22.75 8.59
C PRO A 111 -12.99 -22.94 7.10
N CYS A 112 -14.00 -22.25 6.57
CA CYS A 112 -14.34 -22.26 5.13
C CYS A 112 -13.55 -21.25 4.29
N ALA A 113 -12.37 -20.82 4.74
CA ALA A 113 -11.48 -19.89 4.04
C ALA A 113 -12.06 -18.48 3.78
N HIS A 114 -13.04 -18.08 4.59
CA HIS A 114 -13.59 -16.73 4.63
C HIS A 114 -12.93 -15.96 5.77
N GLU A 115 -12.54 -14.75 5.52
CA GLU A 115 -11.89 -13.87 6.48
C GLU A 115 -12.57 -12.51 6.48
N PHE A 116 -12.90 -12.00 7.67
CA PHE A 116 -13.45 -10.67 7.88
C PHE A 116 -12.53 -9.92 8.82
N GLY A 117 -12.23 -8.68 8.50
CA GLY A 117 -11.32 -7.92 9.34
C GLY A 117 -11.46 -6.42 9.18
N PHE A 118 -10.63 -5.76 9.97
CA PHE A 118 -10.49 -4.32 10.00
C PHE A 118 -9.02 -3.97 9.78
N ARG A 119 -8.78 -2.94 8.99
CA ARG A 119 -7.47 -2.32 8.77
C ARG A 119 -7.50 -0.87 9.14
N PHE A 120 -6.39 -0.40 9.64
CA PHE A 120 -6.16 1.03 9.80
C PHE A 120 -4.78 1.39 9.29
N ALA A 121 -4.65 2.62 8.82
CA ALA A 121 -3.39 3.31 8.60
C ALA A 121 -3.52 4.68 9.27
N THR A 122 -2.48 5.12 9.95
CA THR A 122 -2.47 6.44 10.59
C THR A 122 -1.13 7.11 10.42
N ASN A 123 -1.16 8.41 10.19
CA ASN A 123 0.04 9.22 10.02
C ASN A 123 0.84 9.27 11.33
N ILE A 124 2.17 9.16 11.21
CA ILE A 124 3.10 9.35 12.34
C ILE A 124 3.95 10.60 12.12
N GLN A 125 4.37 10.85 10.87
CA GLN A 125 5.29 11.92 10.56
C GLN A 125 4.86 12.66 9.30
N ASP A 126 4.71 13.98 9.44
CA ASP A 126 4.46 14.92 8.35
C ASP A 126 5.80 15.28 7.68
N SER A 127 5.72 15.72 6.43
CA SER A 127 6.85 16.25 5.67
C SER A 127 6.58 17.69 5.26
N LEU A 128 7.51 18.59 5.58
CA LEU A 128 7.49 19.96 5.10
C LEU A 128 8.46 20.08 3.93
N SER A 129 7.94 20.33 2.75
CA SER A 129 8.75 20.39 1.54
C SER A 129 8.65 21.73 0.84
N VAL A 130 9.75 22.14 0.25
CA VAL A 130 9.84 23.36 -0.56
C VAL A 130 10.06 22.97 -2.02
N SER A 131 9.20 23.44 -2.90
CA SER A 131 9.36 23.29 -4.34
C SER A 131 9.46 24.65 -5.00
N SER A 132 10.47 24.85 -5.83
CA SER A 132 10.62 26.05 -6.66
C SER A 132 10.05 25.76 -8.05
N VAL A 133 8.84 26.27 -8.32
CA VAL A 133 8.21 26.22 -9.64
C VAL A 133 8.05 27.67 -10.12
N ASP A 134 8.51 27.96 -11.35
CA ASP A 134 8.46 29.30 -11.95
C ASP A 134 9.10 30.42 -11.09
N ARG A 135 10.16 30.11 -10.33
CA ARG A 135 10.87 31.01 -9.41
C ARG A 135 10.05 31.46 -8.19
N VAL A 136 8.96 30.77 -7.89
CA VAL A 136 8.20 30.96 -6.67
C VAL A 136 8.44 29.74 -5.78
N ASP A 137 8.98 29.98 -4.58
CA ASP A 137 9.12 28.92 -3.58
C ASP A 137 7.74 28.63 -2.98
N LEU A 138 7.27 27.41 -3.21
CA LEU A 138 6.06 26.89 -2.60
C LEU A 138 6.46 26.01 -1.43
N VAL A 139 5.98 26.36 -0.25
CA VAL A 139 6.13 25.55 0.97
C VAL A 139 4.82 24.82 1.19
N GLU A 140 4.85 23.50 1.16
CA GLU A 140 3.68 22.66 1.41
C GLU A 140 3.97 21.63 2.48
N GLU A 141 2.99 21.39 3.34
CA GLU A 141 3.04 20.36 4.38
C GLU A 141 2.24 19.14 3.89
N TRP A 142 2.90 17.99 3.92
CA TRP A 142 2.37 16.71 3.46
C TRP A 142 2.23 15.74 4.61
N LYS A 143 1.19 14.95 4.59
CA LYS A 143 0.94 13.86 5.54
C LYS A 143 0.42 12.63 4.82
N THR A 144 0.48 11.48 5.46
CA THR A 144 -0.26 10.31 5.02
C THR A 144 -1.71 10.42 5.47
N THR A 145 -2.64 9.96 4.62
CA THR A 145 -4.07 9.94 4.92
C THR A 145 -4.37 8.85 5.93
N ASP A 146 -5.03 9.20 7.04
CA ASP A 146 -5.55 8.21 7.97
C ASP A 146 -6.68 7.42 7.30
N LEU A 147 -6.61 6.08 7.36
CA LEU A 147 -7.56 5.18 6.72
C LEU A 147 -8.11 4.16 7.70
N TYR A 148 -9.40 3.92 7.64
CA TYR A 148 -10.12 2.96 8.46
C TYR A 148 -11.03 2.12 7.58
N THR A 149 -10.66 0.84 7.32
CA THR A 149 -11.36 -0.01 6.35
C THR A 149 -11.77 -1.34 6.95
N PHE A 150 -12.98 -1.77 6.63
CA PHE A 150 -13.44 -3.15 6.82
C PHE A 150 -13.17 -3.92 5.55
N PHE A 151 -12.74 -5.15 5.68
CA PHE A 151 -12.48 -5.99 4.53
C PHE A 151 -13.07 -7.38 4.68
N TYR A 152 -13.35 -7.97 3.54
CA TYR A 152 -13.64 -9.38 3.37
C TYR A 152 -12.59 -9.98 2.45
N ARG A 153 -11.95 -11.07 2.90
CA ARG A 153 -10.96 -11.82 2.12
C ARG A 153 -11.43 -13.26 1.98
N ARG A 154 -11.31 -13.79 0.78
CA ARG A 154 -11.58 -15.20 0.49
C ARG A 154 -10.35 -15.86 -0.08
N SER A 155 -10.02 -17.02 0.45
CA SER A 155 -9.01 -17.92 -0.12
C SER A 155 -9.72 -19.04 -0.89
N PHE A 156 -9.22 -19.32 -2.09
CA PHE A 156 -9.72 -20.37 -2.98
C PHE A 156 -8.77 -21.55 -2.88
N GLU A 157 -9.15 -22.58 -2.11
CA GLU A 157 -8.29 -23.72 -1.77
C GLU A 157 -7.81 -24.49 -3.00
N ASP A 158 -8.65 -24.65 -4.01
CA ASP A 158 -8.35 -25.42 -5.22
C ASP A 158 -7.16 -24.85 -6.01
N CYS A 159 -7.04 -23.55 -6.11
CA CYS A 159 -5.99 -22.85 -6.87
C CYS A 159 -5.00 -22.08 -5.99
N GLY A 160 -5.28 -21.95 -4.69
CA GLY A 160 -4.47 -21.15 -3.74
C GLY A 160 -4.57 -19.63 -3.96
N ALA A 161 -5.51 -19.17 -4.79
CA ALA A 161 -5.73 -17.76 -5.01
C ALA A 161 -6.39 -17.10 -3.79
N THR A 162 -6.12 -15.83 -3.58
CA THR A 162 -6.81 -15.01 -2.58
C THR A 162 -7.36 -13.75 -3.23
N GLY A 163 -8.56 -13.37 -2.84
CA GLY A 163 -9.18 -12.10 -3.25
C GLY A 163 -9.74 -11.38 -2.04
N SER A 164 -9.61 -10.08 -1.99
CA SER A 164 -10.20 -9.25 -0.93
C SER A 164 -10.86 -8.01 -1.49
N LEU A 165 -11.97 -7.64 -0.87
CA LEU A 165 -12.67 -6.38 -1.08
C LEU A 165 -12.64 -5.60 0.22
N PHE A 166 -12.52 -4.29 0.14
CA PHE A 166 -12.57 -3.44 1.33
C PHE A 166 -13.32 -2.15 1.05
N VAL A 167 -13.91 -1.63 2.12
CA VAL A 167 -14.63 -0.36 2.14
C VAL A 167 -14.38 0.31 3.48
N GLY A 168 -14.33 1.63 3.50
CA GLY A 168 -14.10 2.39 4.71
C GLY A 168 -14.11 3.88 4.48
N PHE A 169 -13.41 4.58 5.33
CA PHE A 169 -13.35 6.04 5.32
C PHE A 169 -11.95 6.53 5.72
N SER A 170 -11.64 7.75 5.28
CA SER A 170 -10.45 8.48 5.71
C SER A 170 -10.70 9.22 7.03
N GLY A 171 -9.62 9.72 7.64
CA GLY A 171 -9.73 10.65 8.78
C GLY A 171 -10.44 11.96 8.45
N SER A 172 -10.56 12.30 7.16
CA SER A 172 -11.28 13.47 6.63
C SER A 172 -12.73 13.18 6.24
N SER A 173 -13.23 11.97 6.51
CA SER A 173 -14.58 11.47 6.17
C SER A 173 -14.76 11.09 4.68
N ASP A 174 -13.71 11.08 3.86
CA ASP A 174 -13.79 10.61 2.48
C ASP A 174 -14.04 9.10 2.43
N ALA A 175 -14.85 8.64 1.49
CA ALA A 175 -15.11 7.22 1.33
C ALA A 175 -13.91 6.51 0.64
N VAL A 176 -13.58 5.32 1.09
CA VAL A 176 -12.50 4.49 0.52
C VAL A 176 -13.06 3.15 0.10
N ILE A 177 -12.77 2.73 -1.12
CA ILE A 177 -13.09 1.40 -1.64
C ILE A 177 -11.88 0.79 -2.31
N GLY A 178 -11.80 -0.52 -2.33
CA GLY A 178 -10.76 -1.19 -3.10
C GLY A 178 -10.84 -2.69 -3.09
N ALA A 179 -9.91 -3.29 -3.82
CA ALA A 179 -9.80 -4.72 -4.00
C ALA A 179 -8.34 -5.14 -4.16
N ASN A 180 -8.01 -6.33 -3.68
CA ASN A 180 -6.72 -6.96 -3.94
C ASN A 180 -6.92 -8.41 -4.35
N ALA A 181 -6.04 -8.92 -5.20
CA ALA A 181 -6.00 -10.33 -5.54
C ALA A 181 -4.56 -10.81 -5.70
N ASP A 182 -4.29 -12.00 -5.18
CA ASP A 182 -3.06 -12.77 -5.40
C ASP A 182 -3.48 -14.10 -6.04
N VAL A 183 -3.01 -14.33 -7.28
CA VAL A 183 -3.38 -15.52 -8.08
C VAL A 183 -2.12 -16.31 -8.42
N PRO A 184 -1.89 -17.48 -7.80
CA PRO A 184 -0.78 -18.35 -8.17
C PRO A 184 -0.90 -18.82 -9.63
N LEU A 185 0.12 -18.51 -10.43
CA LEU A 185 0.25 -18.96 -11.81
C LEU A 185 1.00 -20.29 -11.90
N SER A 186 1.88 -20.54 -10.94
CA SER A 186 2.64 -21.78 -10.78
C SER A 186 3.04 -21.94 -9.31
N GLU A 187 3.88 -22.93 -9.00
CA GLU A 187 4.38 -23.12 -7.65
C GLU A 187 5.19 -21.94 -7.11
N ARG A 188 5.87 -21.19 -8.00
CA ARG A 188 6.80 -20.11 -7.62
C ARG A 188 6.39 -18.74 -8.14
N TRP A 189 5.38 -18.67 -8.98
CA TRP A 189 4.93 -17.41 -9.58
C TRP A 189 3.48 -17.14 -9.24
N ALA A 190 3.19 -15.90 -8.89
CA ALA A 190 1.83 -15.39 -8.72
C ALA A 190 1.66 -14.07 -9.47
N LEU A 191 0.43 -13.77 -9.82
CA LEU A 191 -0.02 -12.44 -10.24
C LEU A 191 -0.62 -11.74 -9.02
N ARG A 192 -0.10 -10.57 -8.68
CA ARG A 192 -0.64 -9.70 -7.62
C ARG A 192 -1.25 -8.47 -8.25
N THR A 193 -2.48 -8.16 -7.89
CA THR A 193 -3.17 -6.95 -8.35
C THR A 193 -3.77 -6.20 -7.17
N GLY A 194 -3.83 -4.89 -7.27
CA GLY A 194 -4.43 -4.02 -6.26
C GLY A 194 -5.16 -2.84 -6.91
N PHE A 195 -6.23 -2.44 -6.28
CA PHE A 195 -7.01 -1.25 -6.62
C PHE A 195 -7.43 -0.56 -5.32
N THR A 196 -7.22 0.74 -5.25
CA THR A 196 -7.72 1.60 -4.17
C THR A 196 -8.27 2.88 -4.79
N TYR A 197 -9.40 3.34 -4.32
CA TYR A 197 -10.00 4.60 -4.72
C TYR A 197 -10.55 5.33 -3.50
N LEU A 198 -10.10 6.56 -3.31
CA LEU A 198 -10.59 7.49 -2.31
C LEU A 198 -11.52 8.46 -3.00
N ILE A 199 -12.78 8.48 -2.57
CA ILE A 199 -13.84 9.34 -3.07
C ILE A 199 -13.94 10.52 -2.11
N PRO A 200 -13.51 11.73 -2.53
CA PRO A 200 -13.57 12.88 -1.64
C PRO A 200 -15.01 13.24 -1.29
N GLU A 201 -15.25 13.68 -0.05
CA GLU A 201 -16.53 14.24 0.35
C GLU A 201 -16.72 15.58 -0.38
N GLU A 202 -17.94 15.84 -0.89
CA GLU A 202 -18.27 17.12 -1.51
C GLU A 202 -18.16 18.26 -0.47
N THR A 203 -17.08 19.03 -0.56
CA THR A 203 -16.90 20.20 0.30
C THR A 203 -17.76 21.37 -0.19
N SER A 204 -18.20 22.22 0.74
CA SER A 204 -18.96 23.43 0.45
C SER A 204 -18.20 24.33 -0.53
N PRO A 205 -18.90 25.04 -1.46
CA PRO A 205 -18.26 25.93 -2.42
C PRO A 205 -17.33 26.94 -1.74
N GLY A 206 -16.02 26.86 -2.01
CA GLY A 206 -15.02 27.79 -1.49
C GLY A 206 -13.93 27.19 -0.60
N GLN A 207 -13.97 25.91 -0.27
CA GLN A 207 -12.90 25.21 0.42
C GLN A 207 -12.18 24.23 -0.53
N GLY A 208 -11.05 24.65 -1.06
CA GLY A 208 -10.05 23.79 -1.66
C GLY A 208 -10.47 23.04 -2.93
N TYR A 209 -9.49 22.46 -3.60
CA TYR A 209 -9.73 21.53 -4.70
C TYR A 209 -10.03 20.15 -4.12
N LEU A 210 -11.11 19.51 -4.60
CA LEU A 210 -11.37 18.09 -4.36
C LEU A 210 -10.31 17.29 -5.09
N GLU A 211 -9.39 16.67 -4.36
CA GLU A 211 -8.32 15.89 -4.94
C GLU A 211 -8.66 14.40 -4.79
N GLU A 212 -9.10 13.79 -5.88
CA GLU A 212 -9.29 12.35 -5.95
C GLU A 212 -7.96 11.63 -5.81
N SER A 213 -7.95 10.53 -5.06
CA SER A 213 -6.79 9.65 -4.98
C SER A 213 -7.17 8.24 -5.39
N TRP A 214 -6.43 7.67 -6.33
CA TRP A 214 -6.58 6.29 -6.73
C TRP A 214 -5.24 5.63 -7.05
N ASN A 215 -5.20 4.32 -6.92
CA ASN A 215 -4.11 3.48 -7.35
C ASN A 215 -4.64 2.20 -7.98
N VAL A 216 -4.03 1.81 -9.09
CA VAL A 216 -4.18 0.50 -9.72
C VAL A 216 -2.81 -0.07 -9.94
N SER A 217 -2.56 -1.27 -9.46
CA SER A 217 -1.27 -1.95 -9.63
C SER A 217 -1.45 -3.40 -10.05
N THR A 218 -0.51 -3.88 -10.87
CA THR A 218 -0.41 -5.30 -11.22
C THR A 218 1.05 -5.68 -11.36
N GLY A 219 1.42 -6.87 -10.87
CA GLY A 219 2.79 -7.34 -10.92
C GLY A 219 2.92 -8.83 -10.79
N LEU A 220 4.04 -9.34 -11.27
CA LEU A 220 4.46 -10.73 -11.09
C LEU A 220 5.26 -10.85 -9.81
N VAL A 221 4.91 -11.83 -9.00
CA VAL A 221 5.58 -12.17 -7.75
C VAL A 221 6.31 -13.47 -7.92
N PHE A 222 7.58 -13.48 -7.56
CA PHE A 222 8.43 -14.67 -7.54
C PHE A 222 8.77 -15.07 -6.11
N TYR A 223 8.62 -16.37 -5.81
CA TYR A 223 8.94 -16.95 -4.52
C TYR A 223 10.23 -17.77 -4.63
N PRO A 224 11.36 -17.24 -4.14
CA PRO A 224 12.65 -17.94 -4.21
C PRO A 224 12.78 -19.09 -3.21
N GLY A 225 13.69 -20.01 -3.50
CA GLY A 225 14.02 -21.14 -2.61
C GLY A 225 12.93 -22.20 -2.54
N CYS A 226 12.61 -22.67 -1.33
CA CYS A 226 11.58 -23.69 -1.09
C CYS A 226 10.18 -23.07 -0.84
N ARG A 227 10.00 -21.77 -1.04
CA ARG A 227 8.71 -21.09 -0.85
C ARG A 227 7.80 -21.32 -2.04
N THR A 228 6.51 -21.36 -1.79
CA THR A 228 5.50 -21.56 -2.83
C THR A 228 4.54 -20.38 -2.89
N ALA A 229 4.02 -20.08 -4.07
CA ALA A 229 3.02 -19.04 -4.26
C ALA A 229 1.69 -19.34 -3.52
N ARG A 230 1.50 -20.57 -3.05
CA ARG A 230 0.30 -21.00 -2.31
C ARG A 230 0.51 -21.07 -0.79
N GLY A 231 1.70 -20.71 -0.32
CA GLY A 231 2.05 -20.77 1.10
C GLY A 231 1.31 -19.72 1.94
N LYS A 232 0.98 -20.10 3.17
CA LYS A 232 0.40 -19.21 4.19
C LYS A 232 1.16 -19.25 5.50
N ASP A 233 2.40 -19.68 5.48
CA ASP A 233 3.28 -19.76 6.64
C ASP A 233 3.89 -18.40 7.00
N TYR A 234 4.71 -18.34 8.04
CA TYR A 234 5.41 -17.13 8.49
C TYR A 234 6.46 -16.60 7.52
N ASN A 235 6.84 -17.39 6.51
CA ASN A 235 7.71 -16.90 5.44
C ASN A 235 6.94 -16.05 4.39
N HIS A 236 5.60 -16.02 4.49
CA HIS A 236 4.73 -15.18 3.68
C HIS A 236 4.22 -14.03 4.57
N PRO A 237 4.77 -12.83 4.45
CA PRO A 237 4.34 -11.66 5.23
C PRO A 237 2.83 -11.44 5.19
N LEU A 238 2.26 -10.97 6.31
CA LEU A 238 0.84 -10.64 6.35
C LEU A 238 0.52 -9.40 5.53
N PHE A 239 1.41 -8.41 5.58
CA PHE A 239 1.27 -7.18 4.82
C PHE A 239 2.13 -7.22 3.56
N ASN A 240 1.59 -6.69 2.47
CA ASN A 240 2.43 -6.28 1.35
C ASN A 240 3.25 -5.05 1.74
N VAL A 241 4.39 -4.85 1.10
CA VAL A 241 5.13 -3.58 1.20
C VAL A 241 4.17 -2.44 0.80
N ALA A 242 4.25 -1.34 1.52
CA ALA A 242 3.44 -0.16 1.22
C ALA A 242 3.60 0.29 -0.25
N ASP A 243 2.57 0.92 -0.77
CA ASP A 243 2.50 1.46 -2.11
C ASP A 243 1.56 2.67 -2.16
N ASN A 244 1.39 3.26 -3.34
CA ASN A 244 0.49 4.40 -3.54
C ASN A 244 -1.00 4.09 -3.31
N GLY A 245 -1.38 2.83 -3.08
CA GLY A 245 -2.74 2.44 -2.73
C GLY A 245 -2.97 2.21 -1.24
N SER A 246 -1.90 1.93 -0.49
CA SER A 246 -1.93 1.70 0.96
C SER A 246 -1.36 2.86 1.77
N MET A 247 -0.65 3.77 1.13
CA MET A 247 -0.06 4.98 1.71
C MET A 247 -0.47 6.19 0.86
N LEU A 248 -1.72 6.60 1.00
CA LEU A 248 -2.25 7.78 0.33
C LEU A 248 -1.67 9.03 0.99
N ILE A 249 -1.31 10.01 0.16
CA ILE A 249 -0.73 11.28 0.61
C ILE A 249 -1.78 12.37 0.49
N ASP A 250 -1.83 13.24 1.47
CA ASP A 250 -2.73 14.40 1.53
C ASP A 250 -1.95 15.66 1.89
N ARG A 251 -2.49 16.82 1.53
CA ARG A 251 -2.00 18.13 1.97
C ARG A 251 -2.61 18.48 3.32
N LYS A 252 -1.83 19.17 4.14
CA LYS A 252 -2.30 19.64 5.45
C LYS A 252 -2.70 21.11 5.39
#